data_0e4cf8c7c2f5b813c1caa9a8b14c5abe
#
_entry.id   0e4cf8c7c2f5b813c1caa9a8b14c5abe
#
_cell.length_a   1.000
_cell.length_b   1.000
_cell.length_c   1.000
_cell.angle_alpha   90.00
_cell.angle_beta   90.00
_cell.angle_gamma   90.00
#
_symmetry.space_group_name_H-M   'P 1'
#
loop_
_entity.id
_entity.type
_entity.pdbx_description
1 polymer ?
#
loop_
_entity_poly.entity_id
_entity_poly.type
_entity_poly.pdbx_seq_one_letter_code
_entity_poly.pdbx_strand_id
1 'polypeptide(L)'
;MKAKFQMTQNPKPFNGQASIHSDAVVRNLMAKTGLDDYLNREGVTEVLINRECEVFLETSAGFERIEDDRLTLPILTQLATALCTYNSKHISMEQPIHSVTLPDGERGHIMIPPSCEDKTIVYAFRKPSQTRFSLDDYINTERVNRFHDVSVYGVSDNLNLGEMEMDSKYFRDISDKMKLPHDVQ
;
A
#
# COMPACT_ATOMS: atom_id res chain seq x y z
N MET A 1 11.94 -40.81 2.29
CA MET A 1 10.92 -40.40 1.30
C MET A 1 11.06 -38.90 1.08
N LYS A 2 11.60 -38.50 -0.08
CA LYS A 2 11.76 -37.06 -0.43
C LYS A 2 10.52 -36.61 -1.20
N ALA A 3 9.71 -35.75 -0.64
CA ALA A 3 8.57 -35.13 -1.32
C ALA A 3 9.11 -34.18 -2.39
N LYS A 4 8.81 -34.48 -3.66
CA LYS A 4 9.04 -33.54 -4.78
C LYS A 4 7.97 -32.46 -4.76
N PHE A 5 8.39 -31.22 -4.52
CA PHE A 5 7.57 -30.04 -4.72
C PHE A 5 7.45 -29.80 -6.23
N GLN A 6 6.28 -30.07 -6.78
CA GLN A 6 5.98 -29.71 -8.18
C GLN A 6 5.64 -28.22 -8.23
N MET A 7 6.50 -27.45 -8.91
CA MET A 7 6.17 -26.09 -9.32
C MET A 7 5.03 -26.14 -10.34
N THR A 8 3.88 -25.65 -9.95
CA THR A 8 2.73 -25.48 -10.83
C THR A 8 2.94 -24.28 -11.75
N GLN A 9 2.92 -24.61 -13.00
CA GLN A 9 2.69 -23.89 -14.25
C GLN A 9 2.63 -22.35 -14.23
N ASN A 10 3.43 -21.77 -15.12
CA ASN A 10 3.39 -20.36 -15.58
C ASN A 10 1.96 -19.87 -15.84
N PRO A 11 1.64 -18.62 -15.44
CA PRO A 11 0.39 -17.99 -15.81
C PRO A 11 0.32 -17.87 -17.35
N LYS A 12 -0.84 -18.20 -17.90
CA LYS A 12 -1.13 -18.11 -19.35
C LYS A 12 -0.82 -16.69 -19.84
N PRO A 13 -0.32 -16.52 -21.07
CA PRO A 13 -0.09 -15.21 -21.66
C PRO A 13 -1.40 -14.42 -21.73
N PHE A 14 -1.38 -13.22 -21.23
CA PHE A 14 -2.48 -12.25 -21.24
C PHE A 14 -2.87 -11.94 -22.69
N ASN A 15 -4.14 -12.03 -23.01
CA ASN A 15 -4.65 -11.81 -24.37
C ASN A 15 -4.63 -10.29 -24.68
N GLY A 16 -3.58 -9.83 -25.36
CA GLY A 16 -3.17 -8.43 -25.46
C GLY A 16 -4.16 -7.42 -26.07
N GLN A 17 -5.26 -7.87 -26.71
CA GLN A 17 -6.21 -6.95 -27.36
C GLN A 17 -7.27 -6.38 -26.41
N ALA A 18 -7.73 -7.14 -25.42
CA ALA A 18 -8.68 -6.65 -24.43
C ALA A 18 -8.00 -5.69 -23.42
N SER A 19 -6.69 -5.85 -23.18
CA SER A 19 -5.92 -5.01 -22.26
C SER A 19 -5.65 -3.60 -22.82
N ILE A 20 -5.40 -3.45 -24.12
CA ILE A 20 -5.11 -2.15 -24.76
C ILE A 20 -6.33 -1.23 -24.70
N HIS A 21 -7.53 -1.77 -24.92
CA HIS A 21 -8.75 -0.97 -24.86
C HIS A 21 -9.09 -0.50 -23.45
N SER A 22 -8.91 -1.36 -22.45
CA SER A 22 -9.16 -1.00 -21.04
C SER A 22 -8.13 0.00 -20.52
N ASP A 23 -6.86 -0.11 -20.91
CA ASP A 23 -5.80 0.85 -20.57
C ASP A 23 -6.13 2.25 -21.10
N ALA A 24 -6.50 2.38 -22.37
CA ALA A 24 -6.84 3.66 -22.98
C ALA A 24 -8.06 4.33 -22.30
N VAL A 25 -9.06 3.56 -21.88
CA VAL A 25 -10.24 4.08 -21.17
C VAL A 25 -9.83 4.61 -19.79
N VAL A 26 -9.04 3.85 -19.04
CA VAL A 26 -8.55 4.26 -17.71
C VAL A 26 -7.71 5.54 -17.84
N ARG A 27 -6.72 5.58 -18.74
CA ARG A 27 -5.87 6.77 -18.95
C ARG A 27 -6.69 8.01 -19.34
N ASN A 28 -7.70 7.85 -20.20
CA ASN A 28 -8.57 8.97 -20.54
C ASN A 28 -9.36 9.50 -19.33
N LEU A 29 -9.84 8.62 -18.45
CA LEU A 29 -10.53 9.02 -17.23
C LEU A 29 -9.59 9.62 -16.20
N MET A 30 -8.37 9.09 -16.05
CA MET A 30 -7.33 9.66 -15.21
C MET A 30 -6.98 11.09 -15.65
N ALA A 31 -6.80 11.31 -16.95
CA ALA A 31 -6.57 12.65 -17.51
C ALA A 31 -7.76 13.60 -17.27
N LYS A 32 -9.01 13.14 -17.48
CA LYS A 32 -10.22 13.94 -17.24
C LYS A 32 -10.43 14.34 -15.79
N THR A 33 -10.07 13.48 -14.85
CA THR A 33 -10.13 13.75 -13.41
C THR A 33 -8.93 14.52 -12.90
N GLY A 34 -7.88 14.71 -13.72
CA GLY A 34 -6.62 15.30 -13.28
C GLY A 34 -5.80 14.39 -12.36
N LEU A 35 -6.16 13.11 -12.24
CA LEU A 35 -5.45 12.16 -11.41
C LEU A 35 -3.99 11.99 -11.84
N ASP A 36 -3.73 12.03 -13.15
CA ASP A 36 -2.36 11.98 -13.71
C ASP A 36 -1.52 13.18 -13.22
N ASP A 37 -2.11 14.39 -13.19
CA ASP A 37 -1.42 15.58 -12.72
C ASP A 37 -1.02 15.45 -11.26
N TYR A 38 -1.92 14.93 -10.42
CA TYR A 38 -1.67 14.72 -9.00
C TYR A 38 -0.63 13.65 -8.74
N LEU A 39 -0.74 12.50 -9.42
CA LEU A 39 0.21 11.41 -9.28
C LEU A 39 1.60 11.78 -9.81
N ASN A 40 1.70 12.63 -10.83
CA ASN A 40 2.99 13.07 -11.38
C ASN A 40 3.62 14.24 -10.62
N ARG A 41 2.89 14.87 -9.69
CA ARG A 41 3.41 15.97 -8.89
C ARG A 41 4.59 15.51 -8.01
N GLU A 42 5.64 16.31 -7.98
CA GLU A 42 6.83 16.03 -7.18
C GLU A 42 6.51 15.99 -5.67
N GLY A 43 7.10 15.03 -4.98
CA GLY A 43 6.93 14.86 -3.52
C GLY A 43 5.62 14.24 -3.09
N VAL A 44 4.65 14.04 -3.98
CA VAL A 44 3.39 13.35 -3.66
C VAL A 44 3.64 11.85 -3.54
N THR A 45 3.20 11.28 -2.42
CA THR A 45 3.27 9.85 -2.11
C THR A 45 1.93 9.15 -2.19
N GLU A 46 0.85 9.88 -1.88
CA GLU A 46 -0.50 9.36 -1.89
C GLU A 46 -1.51 10.43 -2.36
N VAL A 47 -2.53 9.99 -3.09
CA VAL A 47 -3.64 10.82 -3.57
C VAL A 47 -4.93 10.22 -3.03
N LEU A 48 -5.69 11.01 -2.26
CA LEU A 48 -6.94 10.59 -1.64
C LEU A 48 -8.10 11.40 -2.16
N ILE A 49 -9.18 10.75 -2.57
CA ILE A 49 -10.45 11.38 -2.95
C ILE A 49 -11.52 10.79 -2.01
N ASN A 50 -12.02 11.60 -1.09
CA ASN A 50 -13.01 11.15 -0.11
C ASN A 50 -14.44 11.52 -0.51
N ARG A 51 -14.60 12.51 -1.37
CA ARG A 51 -15.88 12.99 -1.91
C ARG A 51 -15.67 13.72 -3.23
N GLU A 52 -16.74 14.10 -3.87
CA GLU A 52 -16.68 14.91 -5.08
C GLU A 52 -16.06 16.28 -4.82
N CYS A 53 -15.44 16.85 -5.85
CA CYS A 53 -14.80 18.17 -5.88
C CYS A 53 -13.69 18.37 -4.84
N GLU A 54 -13.13 17.30 -4.28
CA GLU A 54 -12.09 17.39 -3.24
C GLU A 54 -11.05 16.28 -3.41
N VAL A 55 -9.79 16.67 -3.35
CA VAL A 55 -8.65 15.76 -3.33
C VAL A 55 -7.65 16.15 -2.25
N PHE A 56 -7.07 15.17 -1.59
CA PHE A 56 -5.97 15.35 -0.66
C PHE A 56 -4.71 14.71 -1.23
N LEU A 57 -3.61 15.44 -1.17
CA LEU A 57 -2.29 14.95 -1.57
C LEU A 57 -1.43 14.78 -0.33
N GLU A 58 -0.89 13.58 -0.12
CA GLU A 58 0.10 13.35 0.91
C GLU A 58 1.50 13.64 0.37
N THR A 59 2.26 14.41 1.13
CA THR A 59 3.66 14.73 0.88
C THR A 59 4.48 14.56 2.15
N SER A 60 5.79 14.69 2.07
CA SER A 60 6.67 14.69 3.27
C SER A 60 6.36 15.83 4.25
N ALA A 61 5.71 16.90 3.80
CA ALA A 61 5.28 18.03 4.62
C ALA A 61 3.88 17.84 5.26
N GLY A 62 3.17 16.77 4.91
CA GLY A 62 1.81 16.47 5.37
C GLY A 62 0.80 16.47 4.23
N PHE A 63 -0.48 16.65 4.58
CA PHE A 63 -1.59 16.65 3.64
C PHE A 63 -1.89 18.04 3.10
N GLU A 64 -2.06 18.14 1.78
CA GLU A 64 -2.58 19.32 1.09
C GLU A 64 -3.99 19.01 0.56
N ARG A 65 -4.96 19.84 0.89
CA ARG A 65 -6.32 19.75 0.38
C ARG A 65 -6.48 20.66 -0.83
N ILE A 66 -7.04 20.14 -1.92
CA ILE A 66 -7.29 20.85 -3.16
C ILE A 66 -8.77 20.68 -3.51
N GLU A 67 -9.43 21.77 -3.92
CA GLU A 67 -10.77 21.75 -4.51
C GLU A 67 -10.64 21.63 -6.03
N ASP A 68 -11.33 20.65 -6.64
CA ASP A 68 -11.27 20.39 -8.07
C ASP A 68 -12.64 19.98 -8.63
N ASP A 69 -13.26 20.87 -9.38
CA ASP A 69 -14.57 20.69 -10.00
C ASP A 69 -14.61 19.57 -11.06
N ARG A 70 -13.45 19.04 -11.48
CA ARG A 70 -13.38 17.89 -12.40
C ARG A 70 -13.84 16.59 -11.71
N LEU A 71 -13.75 16.51 -10.38
CA LEU A 71 -14.03 15.32 -9.57
C LEU A 71 -15.52 15.22 -9.23
N THR A 72 -16.37 15.14 -10.23
CA THR A 72 -17.82 14.95 -10.02
C THR A 72 -18.17 13.49 -9.77
N LEU A 73 -19.25 13.22 -9.03
CA LEU A 73 -19.71 11.86 -8.75
C LEU A 73 -19.87 10.99 -10.01
N PRO A 74 -20.43 11.48 -11.14
CA PRO A 74 -20.53 10.68 -12.35
C PRO A 74 -19.17 10.26 -12.93
N ILE A 75 -18.18 11.16 -12.96
CA ILE A 75 -16.86 10.81 -13.50
C ILE A 75 -16.10 9.89 -12.54
N LEU A 76 -16.23 10.08 -11.24
CA LEU A 76 -15.67 9.17 -10.23
C LEU A 76 -16.28 7.76 -10.39
N THR A 77 -17.61 7.66 -10.58
CA THR A 77 -18.26 6.36 -10.83
C THR A 77 -17.71 5.65 -12.07
N GLN A 78 -17.49 6.40 -13.15
CA GLN A 78 -16.89 5.86 -14.38
C GLN A 78 -15.45 5.38 -14.13
N LEU A 79 -14.66 6.16 -13.40
CA LEU A 79 -13.29 5.82 -13.05
C LEU A 79 -13.22 4.55 -12.20
N ALA A 80 -14.11 4.40 -11.19
CA ALA A 80 -14.20 3.20 -10.36
C ALA A 80 -14.48 1.95 -11.20
N THR A 81 -15.48 2.03 -12.07
CA THR A 81 -15.87 0.93 -12.97
C THR A 81 -14.74 0.57 -13.93
N ALA A 82 -14.11 1.58 -14.53
CA ALA A 82 -13.01 1.37 -15.48
C ALA A 82 -11.78 0.74 -14.82
N LEU A 83 -11.36 1.23 -13.64
CA LEU A 83 -10.24 0.69 -12.88
C LEU A 83 -10.51 -0.75 -12.41
N CYS A 84 -11.72 -1.05 -11.94
CA CYS A 84 -12.08 -2.41 -11.57
C CYS A 84 -12.07 -3.34 -12.80
N THR A 85 -12.63 -2.92 -13.92
CA THR A 85 -12.63 -3.69 -15.17
C THR A 85 -11.19 -3.92 -15.68
N TYR A 86 -10.35 -2.90 -15.65
CA TYR A 86 -8.93 -3.00 -16.00
C TYR A 86 -8.19 -4.06 -15.16
N ASN A 87 -8.55 -4.19 -13.89
CA ASN A 87 -8.02 -5.18 -12.95
C ASN A 87 -8.80 -6.51 -12.95
N SER A 88 -9.66 -6.75 -13.95
CA SER A 88 -10.51 -7.95 -14.04
C SER A 88 -11.41 -8.15 -12.82
N LYS A 89 -11.91 -7.06 -12.26
CA LYS A 89 -12.80 -7.01 -11.10
C LYS A 89 -14.13 -6.37 -11.47
N HIS A 90 -15.15 -6.67 -10.68
CA HIS A 90 -16.47 -6.05 -10.79
C HIS A 90 -16.82 -5.37 -9.48
N ILE A 91 -17.09 -4.07 -9.53
CA ILE A 91 -17.50 -3.31 -8.35
C ILE A 91 -19.03 -3.25 -8.28
N SER A 92 -19.59 -3.60 -7.14
CA SER A 92 -21.03 -3.60 -6.89
C SER A 92 -21.32 -3.38 -5.40
N MET A 93 -22.60 -3.22 -5.05
CA MET A 93 -23.00 -3.10 -3.64
C MET A 93 -22.69 -4.35 -2.80
N GLU A 94 -22.62 -5.53 -3.43
CA GLU A 94 -22.23 -6.80 -2.79
C GLU A 94 -20.71 -6.91 -2.64
N GLN A 95 -19.97 -6.24 -3.52
CA GLN A 95 -18.50 -6.18 -3.51
C GLN A 95 -18.05 -4.73 -3.62
N PRO A 96 -18.21 -3.94 -2.57
CA PRO A 96 -18.05 -2.49 -2.62
C PRO A 96 -16.61 -2.01 -2.45
N ILE A 97 -15.67 -2.90 -2.07
CA ILE A 97 -14.26 -2.55 -1.80
C ILE A 97 -13.34 -3.33 -2.73
N HIS A 98 -12.49 -2.63 -3.44
CA HIS A 98 -11.50 -3.23 -4.32
C HIS A 98 -10.12 -2.59 -4.20
N SER A 99 -9.09 -3.46 -4.18
CA SER A 99 -7.73 -3.04 -4.47
C SER A 99 -7.49 -3.11 -5.96
N VAL A 100 -6.90 -2.09 -6.55
CA VAL A 100 -6.61 -1.98 -7.98
C VAL A 100 -5.16 -1.57 -8.19
N THR A 101 -4.66 -1.83 -9.40
CA THR A 101 -3.39 -1.28 -9.88
C THR A 101 -3.69 -0.39 -11.06
N LEU A 102 -3.09 0.80 -11.09
CA LEU A 102 -3.20 1.75 -12.18
C LEU A 102 -2.24 1.37 -13.31
N PRO A 103 -2.41 1.93 -14.52
CA PRO A 103 -1.57 1.58 -15.66
C PRO A 103 -0.06 1.77 -15.44
N ASP A 104 0.35 2.74 -14.62
CA ASP A 104 1.76 3.04 -14.37
C ASP A 104 2.29 2.37 -13.07
N GLY A 105 1.47 1.50 -12.46
CA GLY A 105 1.87 0.62 -11.37
C GLY A 105 1.56 1.14 -9.97
N GLU A 106 0.90 2.28 -9.83
CA GLU A 106 0.38 2.76 -8.56
C GLU A 106 -0.66 1.79 -8.03
N ARG A 107 -0.71 1.66 -6.72
CA ARG A 107 -1.70 0.83 -6.04
C ARG A 107 -2.85 1.71 -5.58
N GLY A 108 -4.08 1.22 -5.76
CA GLY A 108 -5.26 1.93 -5.33
C GLY A 108 -6.22 1.07 -4.54
N HIS A 109 -6.99 1.73 -3.70
CA HIS A 109 -8.19 1.20 -3.08
C HIS A 109 -9.38 2.05 -3.53
N ILE A 110 -10.49 1.38 -3.82
CA ILE A 110 -11.75 1.99 -4.21
C ILE A 110 -12.81 1.48 -3.26
N MET A 111 -13.63 2.39 -2.73
CA MET A 111 -14.79 2.04 -1.90
C MET A 111 -16.01 2.79 -2.41
N ILE A 112 -17.13 2.06 -2.50
CA ILE A 112 -18.45 2.59 -2.82
C ILE A 112 -19.45 2.26 -1.71
N PRO A 113 -20.63 2.90 -1.63
CA PRO A 113 -21.66 2.48 -0.72
C PRO A 113 -22.02 0.98 -0.89
N PRO A 114 -22.30 0.25 0.21
CA PRO A 114 -22.52 0.70 1.58
C PRO A 114 -21.24 0.78 2.46
N SER A 115 -20.04 0.63 1.90
CA SER A 115 -18.77 0.68 2.66
C SER A 115 -18.27 2.09 2.92
N CYS A 116 -18.90 3.09 2.34
CA CYS A 116 -18.69 4.52 2.60
C CYS A 116 -20.03 5.25 2.63
N GLU A 117 -20.00 6.56 2.82
CA GLU A 117 -21.17 7.42 2.86
C GLU A 117 -21.95 7.36 1.53
N ASP A 118 -23.26 7.43 1.60
CA ASP A 118 -24.13 7.46 0.41
C ASP A 118 -23.75 8.61 -0.53
N LYS A 119 -23.80 8.32 -1.83
CA LYS A 119 -23.43 9.25 -2.90
C LYS A 119 -21.98 9.71 -2.86
N THR A 120 -21.10 8.93 -2.24
CA THR A 120 -19.67 9.14 -2.29
C THR A 120 -18.95 7.95 -2.94
N ILE A 121 -17.76 8.21 -3.47
CA ILE A 121 -16.81 7.18 -3.87
C ILE A 121 -15.47 7.60 -3.30
N VAL A 122 -14.86 6.68 -2.57
CA VAL A 122 -13.57 6.92 -1.92
C VAL A 122 -12.45 6.24 -2.70
N TYR A 123 -11.37 6.97 -2.90
CA TYR A 123 -10.15 6.46 -3.50
C TYR A 123 -8.95 6.77 -2.62
N ALA A 124 -8.04 5.82 -2.57
CA ALA A 124 -6.70 6.02 -2.04
C ALA A 124 -5.71 5.44 -3.05
N PHE A 125 -4.89 6.28 -3.67
CA PHE A 125 -3.87 5.89 -4.64
C PHE A 125 -2.49 6.16 -4.07
N ARG A 126 -1.68 5.12 -3.99
CA ARG A 126 -0.32 5.19 -3.46
C ARG A 126 0.70 4.94 -4.54
N LYS A 127 1.65 5.87 -4.67
CA LYS A 127 2.79 5.71 -5.57
C LYS A 127 3.75 4.64 -5.05
N PRO A 128 4.33 3.82 -5.92
CA PRO A 128 5.46 2.98 -5.54
C PRO A 128 6.59 3.86 -5.00
N SER A 129 7.19 3.46 -3.88
CA SER A 129 8.35 4.19 -3.37
C SER A 129 9.48 4.17 -4.40
N GLN A 130 9.93 5.34 -4.81
CA GLN A 130 11.08 5.49 -5.71
C GLN A 130 12.40 5.25 -4.96
N THR A 131 12.40 5.44 -3.66
CA THR A 131 13.57 5.24 -2.80
C THR A 131 13.46 3.90 -2.10
N ARG A 132 14.37 2.98 -2.42
CA ARG A 132 14.57 1.77 -1.63
C ARG A 132 15.65 2.07 -0.61
N PHE A 133 15.30 2.00 0.66
CA PHE A 133 16.26 2.08 1.74
C PHE A 133 17.05 0.76 1.81
N SER A 134 18.37 0.87 1.78
CA SER A 134 19.26 -0.24 2.14
C SER A 134 19.26 -0.44 3.67
N LEU A 135 19.82 -1.54 4.14
CA LEU A 135 20.01 -1.74 5.59
C LEU A 135 20.90 -0.64 6.17
N ASP A 136 21.93 -0.22 5.43
CA ASP A 136 22.83 0.86 5.85
C ASP A 136 22.10 2.20 5.97
N ASP A 137 21.13 2.49 5.09
CA ASP A 137 20.30 3.69 5.22
C ASP A 137 19.46 3.67 6.50
N TYR A 138 18.92 2.51 6.88
CA TYR A 138 18.17 2.37 8.14
C TYR A 138 19.07 2.57 9.35
N ILE A 139 20.28 2.07 9.32
CA ILE A 139 21.28 2.25 10.39
C ILE A 139 21.72 3.71 10.46
N ASN A 140 22.13 4.29 9.32
CA ASN A 140 22.65 5.66 9.24
C ASN A 140 21.60 6.73 9.57
N THR A 141 20.32 6.44 9.32
CA THR A 141 19.21 7.34 9.68
C THR A 141 18.64 7.08 11.07
N GLU A 142 19.30 6.22 11.85
CA GLU A 142 18.92 5.85 13.21
C GLU A 142 17.49 5.28 13.35
N ARG A 143 16.89 4.80 12.26
CA ARG A 143 15.52 4.25 12.27
C ARG A 143 15.41 2.93 13.00
N VAL A 144 16.52 2.21 13.16
CA VAL A 144 16.60 0.89 13.81
C VAL A 144 17.47 0.90 15.06
N ASN A 145 17.90 2.06 15.57
CA ASN A 145 18.75 2.16 16.77
C ASN A 145 18.02 1.82 18.09
N ARG A 146 16.70 1.64 18.06
CA ARG A 146 15.86 1.32 19.22
C ARG A 146 15.12 0.01 19.08
N PHE A 147 15.63 -0.93 18.30
CA PHE A 147 15.01 -2.26 18.25
C PHE A 147 15.61 -3.16 19.33
N HIS A 148 14.79 -4.07 19.85
CA HIS A 148 15.21 -5.15 20.72
C HIS A 148 14.88 -6.46 20.00
N ASP A 149 15.89 -7.33 19.88
CA ASP A 149 15.65 -8.65 19.36
C ASP A 149 14.91 -9.48 20.42
N VAL A 150 13.68 -9.83 20.12
CA VAL A 150 12.81 -10.66 20.97
C VAL A 150 12.72 -12.09 20.43
N SER A 151 13.62 -12.50 19.55
CA SER A 151 13.62 -13.87 19.01
C SER A 151 13.92 -14.86 20.14
N VAL A 152 12.93 -15.68 20.42
CA VAL A 152 13.00 -16.76 21.45
C VAL A 152 13.86 -17.93 20.95
N TYR A 153 14.16 -17.98 19.66
CA TYR A 153 15.01 -18.99 19.07
C TYR A 153 16.45 -18.52 19.15
N GLY A 154 17.20 -19.11 20.06
CA GLY A 154 18.62 -18.81 20.25
C GLY A 154 19.34 -18.70 18.91
N VAL A 155 19.98 -17.58 18.70
CA VAL A 155 20.94 -17.38 17.63
C VAL A 155 21.93 -18.54 17.76
N SER A 156 22.08 -19.36 16.72
CA SER A 156 23.10 -20.40 16.72
C SER A 156 24.45 -19.72 16.98
N ASP A 157 25.28 -20.32 17.84
CA ASP A 157 26.54 -19.81 18.37
C ASP A 157 27.58 -19.29 17.35
N ASN A 158 27.21 -19.18 16.07
CA ASN A 158 28.09 -18.80 14.98
C ASN A 158 27.85 -17.38 14.39
N LEU A 159 26.88 -16.64 14.90
CA LEU A 159 26.76 -15.21 14.59
C LEU A 159 27.53 -14.43 15.66
N ASN A 160 28.76 -14.06 15.30
CA ASN A 160 29.56 -13.08 16.03
C ASN A 160 28.89 -11.70 15.87
N LEU A 161 27.74 -11.55 16.49
CA LEU A 161 27.12 -10.25 16.73
C LEU A 161 27.97 -9.63 17.82
N GLY A 162 28.91 -8.74 17.40
CA GLY A 162 29.75 -8.01 18.32
C GLY A 162 28.89 -7.46 19.45
N GLU A 163 29.34 -7.73 20.64
CA GLU A 163 28.87 -7.28 21.95
C GLU A 163 27.67 -6.31 21.95
N MET A 164 26.49 -6.80 21.55
CA MET A 164 25.25 -6.18 21.93
C MET A 164 25.03 -6.56 23.40
N GLU A 165 25.43 -5.70 24.30
CA GLU A 165 24.94 -5.75 25.67
C GLU A 165 23.41 -5.74 25.60
N MET A 166 22.84 -6.92 25.69
CA MET A 166 21.41 -7.11 25.88
C MET A 166 21.08 -6.40 27.20
N ASP A 167 20.44 -5.24 27.13
CA ASP A 167 20.06 -4.49 28.31
C ASP A 167 19.09 -5.34 29.14
N SER A 168 19.65 -6.09 30.07
CA SER A 168 18.93 -6.99 30.97
C SER A 168 17.85 -6.26 31.79
N LYS A 169 17.93 -4.93 31.85
CA LYS A 169 16.97 -4.07 32.50
C LYS A 169 15.69 -3.92 31.66
N TYR A 170 15.81 -3.82 30.35
CA TYR A 170 14.65 -3.69 29.45
C TYR A 170 13.85 -5.01 29.39
N PHE A 171 14.53 -6.14 29.38
CA PHE A 171 13.87 -7.46 29.42
C PHE A 171 13.11 -7.66 30.73
N ARG A 172 13.67 -7.21 31.85
CA ARG A 172 12.98 -7.22 33.16
C ARG A 172 11.75 -6.31 33.15
N ASP A 173 11.88 -5.10 32.60
CA ASP A 173 10.78 -4.13 32.52
C ASP A 173 9.60 -4.63 31.65
N ILE A 174 9.88 -5.30 30.53
CA ILE A 174 8.86 -5.95 29.69
C ILE A 174 8.24 -7.15 30.41
N SER A 175 9.04 -8.00 31.03
CA SER A 175 8.56 -9.16 31.77
C SER A 175 7.62 -8.76 32.91
N ASP A 176 7.97 -7.70 33.63
CA ASP A 176 7.15 -7.14 34.70
C ASP A 176 5.84 -6.54 34.18
N LYS A 177 5.87 -5.82 33.05
CA LYS A 177 4.68 -5.24 32.41
C LYS A 177 3.74 -6.30 31.83
N MET A 178 4.29 -7.38 31.28
CA MET A 178 3.51 -8.45 30.66
C MET A 178 3.14 -9.59 31.64
N LYS A 179 3.58 -9.52 32.88
CA LYS A 179 3.44 -10.60 33.90
C LYS A 179 3.89 -11.97 33.38
N LEU A 180 4.94 -11.99 32.57
CA LEU A 180 5.55 -13.21 32.09
C LEU A 180 6.44 -13.80 33.20
N PRO A 181 6.52 -15.15 33.35
CA PRO A 181 7.42 -15.75 34.31
C PRO A 181 8.86 -15.38 34.00
N HIS A 182 9.65 -15.06 35.05
CA HIS A 182 11.06 -14.68 34.93
C HIS A 182 12.00 -15.83 34.54
N ASP A 183 11.47 -17.06 34.36
CA ASP A 183 12.25 -18.28 34.25
C ASP A 183 12.51 -18.75 32.80
N VAL A 184 12.25 -17.89 31.80
CA VAL A 184 12.62 -18.18 30.41
C VAL A 184 13.94 -17.48 30.11
N GLN A 185 15.03 -18.06 30.61
CA GLN A 185 16.40 -17.82 30.18
C GLN A 185 16.80 -18.75 29.05
#